data_f2ecc0f2fcb4816bafa1246f9f5a03bf
#
_entry.id   f2ecc0f2fcb4816bafa1246f9f5a03bf
#
_cell.length_a   1.000
_cell.length_b   1.000
_cell.length_c   1.000
_cell.angle_alpha   90.00
_cell.angle_beta   90.00
_cell.angle_gamma   90.00
#
_symmetry.space_group_name_H-M   'P 1'
#
loop_
_entity.id
_entity.type
_entity.pdbx_description
1 polymer ?
#
loop_
_entity_poly.entity_id
_entity_poly.type
_entity_poly.pdbx_seq_one_letter_code
_entity_poly.pdbx_strand_id
1 'polypeptide(L)'
;MSQTGHDMWAEARNLMVDDQLRPSEISNPGILKAMRALPREECVQPAQRAAAYADVSLPLAPGRVLAQPLLTARLAQAANPLPGEHALVVGAATGYSAGVLARLGLVVSALECDEQLAAMGQAFCKANALAVQWSVGPLNTGLPANGPYDLIYFDGCVGAVPDFCQKQLKPGGRLVGLIQKTGDIPEIFRATLTATQEGARYAFAYLSKAQSPLLPGLCPQPQFSL
;
A
#
# COMPACT_ATOMS: atom_id res chain seq x y z
N MET A 1 4.76 -5.05 -28.46
CA MET A 1 4.85 -6.30 -27.62
C MET A 1 4.03 -7.36 -28.34
N SER A 2 4.59 -8.55 -28.58
CA SER A 2 3.91 -9.61 -29.32
C SER A 2 2.78 -10.21 -28.47
N GLN A 3 1.74 -10.73 -29.11
CA GLN A 3 0.56 -11.37 -28.49
C GLN A 3 0.98 -12.49 -27.51
N THR A 4 2.04 -13.23 -27.82
CA THR A 4 2.65 -14.27 -26.97
C THR A 4 3.19 -13.74 -25.62
N GLY A 5 3.68 -12.51 -25.56
CA GLY A 5 4.14 -11.89 -24.31
C GLY A 5 3.00 -11.48 -23.37
N HIS A 6 1.87 -11.07 -23.94
CA HIS A 6 0.67 -10.70 -23.16
C HIS A 6 0.01 -11.92 -22.51
N ASP A 7 -0.03 -13.03 -23.21
CA ASP A 7 -0.60 -14.29 -22.73
C ASP A 7 0.24 -14.87 -21.57
N MET A 8 1.57 -14.80 -21.65
CA MET A 8 2.48 -15.25 -20.60
C MET A 8 2.30 -14.47 -19.28
N TRP A 9 2.18 -13.14 -19.34
CA TRP A 9 1.96 -12.33 -18.13
C TRP A 9 0.58 -12.55 -17.53
N ALA A 10 -0.44 -12.76 -18.34
CA ALA A 10 -1.79 -13.09 -17.89
C ALA A 10 -1.82 -14.43 -17.14
N GLU A 11 -1.11 -15.44 -17.65
CA GLU A 11 -0.96 -16.73 -17.00
C GLU A 11 -0.22 -16.60 -15.66
N ALA A 12 0.91 -15.90 -15.63
CA ALA A 12 1.67 -15.67 -14.39
C ALA A 12 0.83 -14.96 -13.32
N ARG A 13 -0.01 -13.97 -13.70
CA ARG A 13 -0.98 -13.33 -12.80
C ARG A 13 -2.02 -14.30 -12.25
N ASN A 14 -2.53 -15.18 -13.09
CA ASN A 14 -3.50 -16.19 -12.69
C ASN A 14 -2.89 -17.14 -11.67
N LEU A 15 -1.70 -17.66 -11.94
CA LEU A 15 -0.96 -18.55 -11.03
C LEU A 15 -0.65 -17.85 -9.69
N MET A 16 -0.21 -16.59 -9.70
CA MET A 16 -0.03 -15.80 -8.47
C MET A 16 -1.31 -15.79 -7.62
N VAL A 17 -2.47 -15.55 -8.24
CA VAL A 17 -3.74 -15.49 -7.50
C VAL A 17 -4.18 -16.86 -7.02
N ASP A 18 -4.10 -17.89 -7.86
CA ASP A 18 -4.67 -19.20 -7.58
C ASP A 18 -3.76 -20.06 -6.68
N ASP A 19 -2.41 -19.98 -6.87
CA ASP A 19 -1.46 -20.85 -6.21
C ASP A 19 -0.72 -20.18 -5.03
N GLN A 20 -0.74 -18.83 -4.94
CA GLN A 20 -0.08 -18.12 -3.85
C GLN A 20 -1.10 -17.43 -2.92
N LEU A 21 -2.00 -16.60 -3.48
CA LEU A 21 -2.87 -15.76 -2.65
C LEU A 21 -4.02 -16.54 -2.02
N ARG A 22 -4.74 -17.36 -2.80
CA ARG A 22 -5.88 -18.15 -2.28
C ARG A 22 -5.46 -19.15 -1.20
N PRO A 23 -4.39 -19.96 -1.38
CA PRO A 23 -3.95 -20.88 -0.34
C PRO A 23 -3.43 -20.18 0.92
N SER A 24 -3.05 -18.89 0.81
CA SER A 24 -2.57 -18.06 1.92
C SER A 24 -3.70 -17.24 2.59
N GLU A 25 -4.94 -17.73 2.52
CA GLU A 25 -6.12 -17.17 3.19
C GLU A 25 -6.57 -15.78 2.69
N ILE A 26 -6.18 -15.40 1.47
CA ILE A 26 -6.77 -14.23 0.83
C ILE A 26 -8.14 -14.62 0.28
N SER A 27 -9.18 -14.26 1.02
CA SER A 27 -10.55 -14.70 0.76
C SER A 27 -11.43 -13.63 0.08
N ASN A 28 -11.03 -12.35 0.12
CA ASN A 28 -11.82 -11.27 -0.49
C ASN A 28 -11.80 -11.37 -2.03
N PRO A 29 -12.94 -11.66 -2.68
CA PRO A 29 -12.99 -11.88 -4.12
C PRO A 29 -12.67 -10.62 -4.93
N GLY A 30 -12.96 -9.43 -4.39
CA GLY A 30 -12.61 -8.15 -5.01
C GLY A 30 -11.10 -7.95 -5.11
N ILE A 31 -10.36 -8.26 -4.02
CA ILE A 31 -8.90 -8.19 -4.00
C ILE A 31 -8.28 -9.15 -5.02
N LEU A 32 -8.72 -10.42 -5.01
CA LEU A 32 -8.24 -11.42 -5.97
C LEU A 32 -8.53 -11.00 -7.41
N LYS A 33 -9.72 -10.45 -7.69
CA LYS A 33 -10.09 -9.92 -9.01
C LYS A 33 -9.23 -8.72 -9.41
N ALA A 34 -9.01 -7.77 -8.49
CA ALA A 34 -8.19 -6.60 -8.75
C ALA A 34 -6.73 -6.98 -9.06
N MET A 35 -6.13 -7.86 -8.26
CA MET A 35 -4.75 -8.31 -8.45
C MET A 35 -4.57 -9.19 -9.69
N ARG A 36 -5.60 -9.93 -10.10
CA ARG A 36 -5.63 -10.67 -11.37
C ARG A 36 -5.70 -9.76 -12.60
N ALA A 37 -6.31 -8.59 -12.46
CA ALA A 37 -6.49 -7.65 -13.57
C ALA A 37 -5.31 -6.70 -13.78
N LEU A 38 -4.51 -6.42 -12.73
CA LEU A 38 -3.47 -5.41 -12.77
C LEU A 38 -2.10 -5.98 -13.17
N PRO A 39 -1.44 -5.42 -14.21
CA PRO A 39 -0.15 -5.87 -14.71
C PRO A 39 0.99 -5.42 -13.79
N ARG A 40 1.28 -6.23 -12.76
CA ARG A 40 2.30 -5.95 -11.74
C ARG A 40 3.71 -5.82 -12.34
N GLU A 41 4.00 -6.50 -13.44
CA GLU A 41 5.23 -6.42 -14.21
C GLU A 41 5.51 -5.02 -14.79
N GLU A 42 4.48 -4.17 -14.88
CA GLU A 42 4.63 -2.77 -15.30
C GLU A 42 5.08 -1.85 -14.17
N CYS A 43 5.00 -2.32 -12.92
CA CYS A 43 5.40 -1.57 -11.73
C CYS A 43 6.89 -1.70 -11.39
N VAL A 44 7.67 -2.41 -12.20
CA VAL A 44 9.10 -2.65 -11.98
C VAL A 44 9.92 -2.36 -13.23
N GLN A 45 11.24 -2.25 -13.06
CA GLN A 45 12.16 -2.11 -14.19
C GLN A 45 12.12 -3.36 -15.09
N PRO A 46 12.40 -3.23 -16.39
CA PRO A 46 12.34 -4.35 -17.34
C PRO A 46 13.13 -5.60 -16.90
N ALA A 47 14.30 -5.41 -16.29
CA ALA A 47 15.13 -6.51 -15.80
C ALA A 47 14.50 -7.32 -14.65
N GLN A 48 13.51 -6.75 -13.95
CA GLN A 48 12.86 -7.38 -12.80
C GLN A 48 11.51 -8.02 -13.13
N ARG A 49 10.99 -7.80 -14.34
CA ARG A 49 9.64 -8.25 -14.74
C ARG A 49 9.41 -9.75 -14.58
N ALA A 50 10.44 -10.55 -14.83
CA ALA A 50 10.36 -12.00 -14.67
C ALA A 50 10.04 -12.44 -13.22
N ALA A 51 10.42 -11.63 -12.23
CA ALA A 51 10.16 -11.90 -10.81
C ALA A 51 8.91 -11.18 -10.28
N ALA A 52 8.18 -10.42 -11.10
CA ALA A 52 7.07 -9.59 -10.65
C ALA A 52 5.95 -10.36 -9.94
N TYR A 53 5.77 -11.62 -10.27
CA TYR A 53 4.72 -12.49 -9.73
C TYR A 53 5.23 -13.51 -8.70
N ALA A 54 6.55 -13.56 -8.46
CA ALA A 54 7.10 -14.32 -7.34
C ALA A 54 6.77 -13.64 -6.00
N ASP A 55 6.62 -14.42 -4.92
CA ASP A 55 6.34 -13.87 -3.59
C ASP A 55 7.61 -13.29 -2.93
N VAL A 56 8.19 -12.33 -3.60
CA VAL A 56 9.39 -11.59 -3.17
C VAL A 56 9.18 -10.08 -3.33
N SER A 57 9.81 -9.30 -2.46
CA SER A 57 9.88 -7.85 -2.62
C SER A 57 10.93 -7.47 -3.66
N LEU A 58 10.58 -6.57 -4.57
CA LEU A 58 11.45 -6.13 -5.66
C LEU A 58 11.98 -4.72 -5.41
N PRO A 59 13.29 -4.48 -5.43
CA PRO A 59 13.86 -3.16 -5.20
C PRO A 59 13.45 -2.20 -6.34
N LEU A 60 13.03 -0.99 -5.96
CA LEU A 60 12.64 0.09 -6.89
C LEU A 60 13.65 1.25 -6.84
N ALA A 61 14.02 1.65 -5.62
CA ALA A 61 14.98 2.71 -5.31
C ALA A 61 15.62 2.41 -3.94
N PRO A 62 16.65 3.12 -3.50
CA PRO A 62 17.21 2.97 -2.17
C PRO A 62 16.13 3.05 -1.07
N GLY A 63 15.97 1.99 -0.28
CA GLY A 63 14.95 1.90 0.76
C GLY A 63 13.50 1.78 0.26
N ARG A 64 13.28 1.59 -1.04
CA ARG A 64 11.94 1.44 -1.63
C ARG A 64 11.83 0.14 -2.39
N VAL A 65 10.70 -0.54 -2.21
CA VAL A 65 10.42 -1.82 -2.84
C VAL A 65 8.98 -1.85 -3.39
N LEU A 66 8.77 -2.62 -4.42
CA LEU A 66 7.44 -3.16 -4.70
C LEU A 66 7.26 -4.35 -3.74
N ALA A 67 6.33 -4.23 -2.80
CA ALA A 67 6.08 -5.27 -1.80
C ALA A 67 5.69 -6.59 -2.47
N GLN A 68 6.01 -7.73 -1.88
CA GLN A 68 5.60 -9.04 -2.39
C GLN A 68 4.07 -9.14 -2.56
N PRO A 69 3.57 -9.92 -3.51
CA PRO A 69 2.14 -10.04 -3.79
C PRO A 69 1.30 -10.36 -2.56
N LEU A 70 1.74 -11.34 -1.77
CA LEU A 70 1.02 -11.76 -0.57
C LEU A 70 0.92 -10.65 0.49
N LEU A 71 1.97 -9.85 0.68
CA LEU A 71 1.93 -8.72 1.61
C LEU A 71 0.93 -7.66 1.14
N THR A 72 0.96 -7.28 -0.15
CA THR A 72 -0.02 -6.34 -0.72
C THR A 72 -1.46 -6.84 -0.51
N ALA A 73 -1.71 -8.13 -0.77
CA ALA A 73 -3.03 -8.72 -0.59
C ALA A 73 -3.48 -8.73 0.88
N ARG A 74 -2.58 -9.08 1.82
CA ARG A 74 -2.86 -9.06 3.27
C ARG A 74 -3.17 -7.65 3.78
N LEU A 75 -2.40 -6.65 3.36
CA LEU A 75 -2.66 -5.26 3.71
C LEU A 75 -4.00 -4.78 3.15
N ALA A 76 -4.30 -5.08 1.88
CA ALA A 76 -5.59 -4.75 1.29
C ALA A 76 -6.76 -5.46 2.02
N GLN A 77 -6.59 -6.73 2.41
CA GLN A 77 -7.61 -7.46 3.18
C GLN A 77 -7.76 -6.90 4.59
N ALA A 78 -6.68 -6.54 5.27
CA ALA A 78 -6.70 -5.87 6.58
C ALA A 78 -7.39 -4.51 6.51
N ALA A 79 -7.23 -3.79 5.40
CA ALA A 79 -7.91 -2.53 5.15
C ALA A 79 -9.42 -2.68 5.06
N ASN A 80 -9.94 -3.85 4.68
CA ASN A 80 -11.37 -4.11 4.48
C ASN A 80 -12.06 -2.96 3.73
N PRO A 81 -11.60 -2.63 2.50
CA PRO A 81 -12.04 -1.45 1.77
C PRO A 81 -13.48 -1.57 1.28
N LEU A 82 -14.20 -0.46 1.31
CA LEU A 82 -15.55 -0.35 0.77
C LEU A 82 -15.57 0.59 -0.44
N PRO A 83 -16.35 0.28 -1.49
CA PRO A 83 -16.49 1.19 -2.63
C PRO A 83 -16.98 2.57 -2.21
N GLY A 84 -16.40 3.61 -2.82
CA GLY A 84 -16.72 5.01 -2.54
C GLY A 84 -15.96 5.62 -1.36
N GLU A 85 -15.22 4.83 -0.57
CA GLU A 85 -14.35 5.37 0.49
C GLU A 85 -13.19 6.18 -0.10
N HIS A 86 -12.80 7.24 0.62
CA HIS A 86 -11.62 8.04 0.30
C HIS A 86 -10.39 7.43 0.98
N ALA A 87 -9.39 7.06 0.19
CA ALA A 87 -8.15 6.49 0.68
C ALA A 87 -6.94 7.36 0.36
N LEU A 88 -6.04 7.52 1.33
CA LEU A 88 -4.69 8.02 1.12
C LEU A 88 -3.71 6.85 1.13
N VAL A 89 -2.95 6.67 0.06
CA VAL A 89 -1.82 5.74 0.01
C VAL A 89 -0.54 6.53 0.24
N VAL A 90 0.13 6.28 1.35
CA VAL A 90 1.37 6.93 1.76
C VAL A 90 2.56 6.06 1.37
N GLY A 91 3.49 6.62 0.61
CA GLY A 91 4.61 5.89 0.02
C GLY A 91 4.16 5.00 -1.14
N ALA A 92 3.34 5.56 -2.05
CA ALA A 92 2.66 4.80 -3.10
C ALA A 92 3.57 4.16 -4.16
N ALA A 93 4.87 4.46 -4.12
CA ALA A 93 5.89 3.90 -5.02
C ALA A 93 5.47 3.96 -6.50
N THR A 94 5.46 2.83 -7.17
CA THR A 94 5.05 2.70 -8.58
C THR A 94 3.55 2.43 -8.77
N GLY A 95 2.74 2.62 -7.72
CA GLY A 95 1.29 2.71 -7.81
C GLY A 95 0.52 1.40 -7.77
N TYR A 96 1.15 0.25 -7.55
CA TYR A 96 0.43 -1.03 -7.57
C TYR A 96 -0.65 -1.12 -6.49
N SER A 97 -0.30 -0.81 -5.22
CA SER A 97 -1.26 -0.82 -4.10
C SER A 97 -2.38 0.21 -4.30
N ALA A 98 -2.04 1.43 -4.78
CA ALA A 98 -3.02 2.45 -5.13
C ALA A 98 -3.98 1.97 -6.24
N GLY A 99 -3.44 1.27 -7.23
CA GLY A 99 -4.22 0.65 -8.32
C GLY A 99 -5.16 -0.44 -7.82
N VAL A 100 -4.71 -1.29 -6.91
CA VAL A 100 -5.57 -2.32 -6.27
C VAL A 100 -6.74 -1.65 -5.55
N LEU A 101 -6.51 -0.63 -4.73
CA LEU A 101 -7.57 0.09 -4.02
C LEU A 101 -8.52 0.81 -4.98
N ALA A 102 -8.01 1.42 -6.05
CA ALA A 102 -8.84 2.05 -7.08
C ALA A 102 -9.74 1.02 -7.81
N ARG A 103 -9.22 -0.18 -8.09
CA ARG A 103 -10.02 -1.28 -8.67
C ARG A 103 -11.09 -1.82 -7.72
N LEU A 104 -10.91 -1.65 -6.42
CA LEU A 104 -11.91 -1.96 -5.41
C LEU A 104 -12.98 -0.85 -5.26
N GLY A 105 -12.89 0.21 -6.06
CA GLY A 105 -13.86 1.29 -6.11
C GLY A 105 -13.63 2.43 -5.14
N LEU A 106 -12.43 2.55 -4.54
CA LEU A 106 -12.10 3.67 -3.68
C LEU A 106 -11.70 4.91 -4.49
N VAL A 107 -11.94 6.09 -3.92
CA VAL A 107 -11.38 7.36 -4.37
C VAL A 107 -9.98 7.48 -3.79
N VAL A 108 -8.95 7.30 -4.62
CA VAL A 108 -7.57 7.14 -4.15
C VAL A 108 -6.75 8.39 -4.39
N SER A 109 -6.12 8.89 -3.31
CA SER A 109 -5.02 9.85 -3.35
C SER A 109 -3.71 9.10 -3.04
N ALA A 110 -2.70 9.26 -3.89
CA ALA A 110 -1.39 8.65 -3.74
C ALA A 110 -0.34 9.73 -3.42
N LEU A 111 0.39 9.55 -2.32
CA LEU A 111 1.49 10.40 -1.90
C LEU A 111 2.81 9.63 -2.00
N GLU A 112 3.76 10.18 -2.74
CA GLU A 112 5.11 9.63 -2.91
C GLU A 112 6.15 10.74 -2.76
N CYS A 113 7.28 10.44 -2.14
CA CYS A 113 8.37 11.41 -1.97
C CYS A 113 9.44 11.34 -3.07
N ASP A 114 9.48 10.25 -3.82
CA ASP A 114 10.38 10.07 -4.96
C ASP A 114 9.65 10.42 -6.26
N GLU A 115 10.12 11.46 -6.95
CA GLU A 115 9.51 11.96 -8.19
C GLU A 115 9.51 10.91 -9.31
N GLN A 116 10.56 10.09 -9.40
CA GLN A 116 10.67 9.08 -10.45
C GLN A 116 9.69 7.93 -10.21
N LEU A 117 9.57 7.48 -8.96
CA LEU A 117 8.57 6.47 -8.60
C LEU A 117 7.15 7.00 -8.81
N ALA A 118 6.87 8.24 -8.41
CA ALA A 118 5.58 8.88 -8.65
C ALA A 118 5.24 8.97 -10.15
N ALA A 119 6.20 9.36 -10.98
CA ALA A 119 6.02 9.40 -12.44
C ALA A 119 5.72 8.02 -13.04
N MET A 120 6.42 6.97 -12.59
CA MET A 120 6.13 5.58 -12.97
C MET A 120 4.71 5.18 -12.55
N GLY A 121 4.32 5.50 -11.31
CA GLY A 121 2.99 5.21 -10.77
C GLY A 121 1.87 5.92 -11.52
N GLN A 122 2.06 7.19 -11.88
CA GLN A 122 1.12 7.94 -12.72
C GLN A 122 0.96 7.28 -14.10
N ALA A 123 2.08 6.90 -14.73
CA ALA A 123 2.06 6.22 -16.02
C ALA A 123 1.35 4.88 -15.93
N PHE A 124 1.63 4.07 -14.90
CA PHE A 124 0.94 2.82 -14.63
C PHE A 124 -0.56 3.01 -14.44
N CYS A 125 -0.98 3.95 -13.60
CA CYS A 125 -2.41 4.23 -13.37
C CYS A 125 -3.11 4.68 -14.65
N LYS A 126 -2.48 5.57 -15.42
CA LYS A 126 -3.02 6.04 -16.71
C LYS A 126 -3.18 4.91 -17.72
N ALA A 127 -2.16 4.06 -17.89
CA ALA A 127 -2.19 2.93 -18.80
C ALA A 127 -3.30 1.91 -18.48
N ASN A 128 -3.63 1.78 -17.18
CA ASN A 128 -4.62 0.83 -16.70
C ASN A 128 -6.00 1.47 -16.40
N ALA A 129 -6.24 2.70 -16.87
CA ALA A 129 -7.49 3.45 -16.67
C ALA A 129 -7.94 3.53 -15.20
N LEU A 130 -6.97 3.80 -14.30
CA LEU A 130 -7.20 3.95 -12.86
C LEU A 130 -7.27 5.42 -12.48
N ALA A 131 -8.37 5.83 -11.84
CA ALA A 131 -8.54 7.17 -11.33
C ALA A 131 -7.83 7.33 -9.97
N VAL A 132 -6.54 7.68 -9.98
CA VAL A 132 -5.72 7.94 -8.80
C VAL A 132 -5.18 9.36 -8.87
N GLN A 133 -5.39 10.14 -7.82
CA GLN A 133 -4.83 11.49 -7.68
C GLN A 133 -3.43 11.39 -7.08
N TRP A 134 -2.42 11.89 -7.78
CA TRP A 134 -1.02 11.82 -7.36
C TRP A 134 -0.53 13.15 -6.80
N SER A 135 0.26 13.06 -5.73
CA SER A 135 1.01 14.16 -5.14
C SER A 135 2.43 13.72 -4.82
N VAL A 136 3.39 14.60 -5.09
CA VAL A 136 4.79 14.41 -4.70
C VAL A 136 5.08 15.31 -3.51
N GLY A 137 5.63 14.73 -2.45
CA GLY A 137 5.95 15.48 -1.24
C GLY A 137 6.37 14.60 -0.07
N PRO A 138 6.72 15.22 1.07
CA PRO A 138 7.18 14.50 2.25
C PRO A 138 6.07 13.62 2.83
N LEU A 139 6.39 12.34 3.12
CA LEU A 139 5.42 11.35 3.58
C LEU A 139 4.88 11.63 5.00
N ASN A 140 5.67 12.32 5.82
CA ASN A 140 5.35 12.62 7.22
C ASN A 140 4.30 13.75 7.41
N THR A 141 3.89 14.41 6.33
CA THR A 141 2.85 15.45 6.36
C THR A 141 1.47 14.93 5.96
N GLY A 142 1.39 13.74 5.35
CA GLY A 142 0.19 13.28 4.69
C GLY A 142 -0.23 14.18 3.53
N LEU A 143 -1.52 14.21 3.23
CA LEU A 143 -2.08 15.05 2.16
C LEU A 143 -3.41 15.69 2.62
N PRO A 144 -3.35 16.76 3.43
CA PRO A 144 -4.55 17.37 4.02
C PRO A 144 -5.52 17.95 2.99
N ALA A 145 -5.01 18.37 1.82
CA ALA A 145 -5.84 19.01 0.79
C ALA A 145 -6.96 18.09 0.24
N ASN A 146 -6.76 16.77 0.29
CA ASN A 146 -7.70 15.78 -0.23
C ASN A 146 -8.44 15.02 0.90
N GLY A 147 -8.17 15.35 2.16
CA GLY A 147 -8.82 14.74 3.32
C GLY A 147 -10.19 15.34 3.64
N PRO A 148 -10.90 14.83 4.67
CA PRO A 148 -10.49 13.70 5.49
C PRO A 148 -10.73 12.34 4.82
N TYR A 149 -9.95 11.32 5.23
CA TYR A 149 -9.93 9.99 4.65
C TYR A 149 -10.70 8.96 5.49
N ASP A 150 -11.29 7.98 4.82
CA ASP A 150 -11.84 6.77 5.46
C ASP A 150 -10.72 5.75 5.75
N LEU A 151 -9.68 5.74 4.89
CA LEU A 151 -8.53 4.86 4.98
C LEU A 151 -7.23 5.63 4.74
N ILE A 152 -6.25 5.48 5.63
CA ILE A 152 -4.85 5.80 5.34
C ILE A 152 -4.08 4.48 5.27
N TYR A 153 -3.51 4.21 4.11
CA TYR A 153 -2.79 2.99 3.78
C TYR A 153 -1.31 3.31 3.60
N PHE A 154 -0.46 2.72 4.44
CA PHE A 154 0.99 2.82 4.30
C PHE A 154 1.50 1.68 3.42
N ASP A 155 2.05 2.01 2.25
CA ASP A 155 2.66 1.02 1.34
C ASP A 155 4.12 0.76 1.71
N GLY A 156 4.29 0.34 2.96
CA GLY A 156 5.58 0.09 3.59
C GLY A 156 5.48 0.08 5.11
N CYS A 157 6.63 0.17 5.78
CA CYS A 157 6.73 0.13 7.23
C CYS A 157 6.84 1.54 7.83
N VAL A 158 6.22 1.75 8.98
CA VAL A 158 6.38 2.97 9.81
C VAL A 158 6.94 2.60 11.18
N GLY A 159 7.69 3.51 11.80
CA GLY A 159 8.21 3.29 13.17
C GLY A 159 7.18 3.61 14.24
N ALA A 160 6.26 4.53 13.95
CA ALA A 160 5.13 4.91 14.78
C ALA A 160 4.02 5.48 13.89
N VAL A 161 2.79 5.57 14.39
CA VAL A 161 1.70 6.24 13.68
C VAL A 161 2.03 7.74 13.60
N PRO A 162 2.13 8.32 12.39
CA PRO A 162 2.43 9.74 12.23
C PRO A 162 1.31 10.65 12.76
N ASP A 163 1.67 11.80 13.33
CA ASP A 163 0.72 12.75 13.93
C ASP A 163 -0.36 13.27 12.95
N PHE A 164 -0.02 13.37 11.67
CA PHE A 164 -0.98 13.82 10.65
C PHE A 164 -2.20 12.90 10.52
N CYS A 165 -2.04 11.61 10.84
CA CYS A 165 -3.10 10.61 10.68
C CYS A 165 -4.36 10.97 11.48
N GLN A 166 -4.21 11.43 12.72
CA GLN A 166 -5.35 11.79 13.56
C GLN A 166 -6.11 13.00 13.00
N LYS A 167 -5.41 13.93 12.33
CA LYS A 167 -6.00 15.14 11.75
C LYS A 167 -6.65 14.92 10.39
N GLN A 168 -6.17 13.91 9.65
CA GLN A 168 -6.61 13.66 8.28
C GLN A 168 -7.52 12.43 8.15
N LEU A 169 -7.73 11.68 9.23
CA LEU A 169 -8.62 10.53 9.26
C LEU A 169 -10.00 10.93 9.74
N LYS A 170 -11.06 10.43 9.10
CA LYS A 170 -12.43 10.61 9.57
C LYS A 170 -12.65 9.86 10.90
N PRO A 171 -13.58 10.31 11.76
CA PRO A 171 -14.06 9.48 12.87
C PRO A 171 -14.53 8.12 12.36
N GLY A 172 -14.07 7.05 12.99
CA GLY A 172 -14.31 5.68 12.51
C GLY A 172 -13.44 5.24 11.33
N GLY A 173 -12.63 6.12 10.77
CA GLY A 173 -11.64 5.80 9.75
C GLY A 173 -10.51 4.94 10.29
N ARG A 174 -9.73 4.35 9.41
CA ARG A 174 -8.72 3.37 9.78
C ARG A 174 -7.37 3.57 9.09
N LEU A 175 -6.33 3.15 9.79
CA LEU A 175 -4.96 3.05 9.31
C LEU A 175 -4.63 1.60 9.05
N VAL A 176 -3.88 1.33 7.99
CA VAL A 176 -3.32 -0.01 7.70
C VAL A 176 -1.90 0.14 7.16
N GLY A 177 -1.01 -0.74 7.56
CA GLY A 177 0.37 -0.79 7.10
C GLY A 177 1.19 -1.78 7.92
N LEU A 178 2.50 -1.66 7.84
CA LEU A 178 3.40 -2.33 8.77
C LEU A 178 3.90 -1.32 9.80
N ILE A 179 4.03 -1.78 11.05
CA ILE A 179 4.65 -0.99 12.11
C ILE A 179 5.82 -1.77 12.71
N GLN A 180 6.95 -1.11 12.88
CA GLN A 180 8.13 -1.68 13.50
C GLN A 180 8.50 -0.90 14.75
N LYS A 181 8.32 -1.51 15.91
CA LYS A 181 8.90 -0.99 17.16
C LYS A 181 10.40 -1.29 17.18
N THR A 182 11.16 -0.48 17.90
CA THR A 182 12.62 -0.63 18.00
C THR A 182 12.99 -2.06 18.44
N GLY A 183 13.79 -2.76 17.63
CA GLY A 183 14.25 -4.12 17.90
C GLY A 183 13.30 -5.24 17.50
N ASP A 184 12.10 -4.93 17.06
CA ASP A 184 11.08 -5.92 16.69
C ASP A 184 11.04 -6.21 15.19
N ILE A 185 10.46 -7.36 14.83
CA ILE A 185 10.07 -7.65 13.45
C ILE A 185 8.79 -6.87 13.14
N PRO A 186 8.70 -6.18 11.98
CA PRO A 186 7.49 -5.46 11.60
C PRO A 186 6.25 -6.35 11.59
N GLU A 187 5.13 -5.79 12.02
CA GLU A 187 3.82 -6.44 12.01
C GLU A 187 2.81 -5.65 11.18
N ILE A 188 1.96 -6.36 10.46
CA ILE A 188 0.78 -5.76 9.83
C ILE A 188 -0.13 -5.27 10.95
N PHE A 189 -0.48 -4.00 10.92
CA PHE A 189 -1.43 -3.41 11.85
C PHE A 189 -2.64 -2.83 11.13
N ARG A 190 -3.76 -2.87 11.82
CA ARG A 190 -4.93 -2.05 11.56
C ARG A 190 -5.24 -1.24 12.82
N ALA A 191 -5.41 0.07 12.66
CA ALA A 191 -5.81 0.94 13.76
C ALA A 191 -7.04 1.73 13.37
N THR A 192 -8.10 1.69 14.18
CA THR A 192 -9.35 2.42 13.95
C THR A 192 -9.40 3.64 14.86
N LEU A 193 -9.69 4.80 14.31
CA LEU A 193 -9.85 6.03 15.08
C LEU A 193 -11.23 6.04 15.73
N THR A 194 -11.27 5.96 17.06
CA THR A 194 -12.49 5.97 17.84
C THR A 194 -12.60 7.26 18.67
N ALA A 195 -13.77 7.87 18.67
CA ALA A 195 -14.06 8.97 19.58
C ALA A 195 -14.28 8.39 20.99
N THR A 196 -13.67 9.02 22.00
CA THR A 196 -13.88 8.69 23.41
C THR A 196 -14.25 9.96 24.17
N GLN A 197 -14.73 9.84 25.41
CA GLN A 197 -15.01 11.02 26.26
C GLN A 197 -13.76 11.86 26.56
N GLU A 198 -12.57 11.25 26.45
CA GLU A 198 -11.27 11.91 26.71
C GLU A 198 -10.58 12.38 25.41
N GLY A 199 -11.23 12.24 24.24
CA GLY A 199 -10.68 12.58 22.93
C GLY A 199 -10.65 11.40 21.97
N ALA A 200 -10.00 11.56 20.82
CA ALA A 200 -9.87 10.52 19.83
C ALA A 200 -8.67 9.59 20.15
N ARG A 201 -8.88 8.28 20.09
CA ARG A 201 -7.85 7.25 20.33
C ARG A 201 -7.86 6.21 19.22
N TYR A 202 -6.73 5.53 19.01
CA TYR A 202 -6.61 4.40 18.10
C TYR A 202 -6.85 3.08 18.81
N ALA A 203 -7.77 2.28 18.28
CA ALA A 203 -7.89 0.88 18.64
C ALA A 203 -7.05 0.04 17.66
N PHE A 204 -5.99 -0.59 18.17
CA PHE A 204 -5.05 -1.38 17.37
C PHE A 204 -5.43 -2.85 17.31
N ALA A 205 -5.28 -3.45 16.13
CA ALA A 205 -5.21 -4.89 15.91
C ALA A 205 -3.90 -5.21 15.17
N TYR A 206 -3.12 -6.12 15.71
CA TYR A 206 -1.90 -6.65 15.09
C TYR A 206 -2.23 -8.02 14.49
N LEU A 207 -1.83 -8.28 13.24
CA LEU A 207 -2.29 -9.43 12.49
C LEU A 207 -1.19 -10.48 12.26
N SER A 208 -0.17 -10.13 11.50
CA SER A 208 0.93 -11.05 11.20
C SER A 208 2.24 -10.31 10.97
N LYS A 209 3.35 -10.99 11.25
CA LYS A 209 4.68 -10.48 10.95
C LYS A 209 4.93 -10.47 9.46
N ALA A 210 5.58 -9.42 8.96
CA ALA A 210 5.99 -9.28 7.57
C ALA A 210 7.19 -8.34 7.49
N GLN A 211 7.88 -8.31 6.34
CA GLN A 211 9.04 -7.44 6.16
C GLN A 211 8.77 -6.43 5.05
N SER A 212 9.08 -5.18 5.33
CA SER A 212 9.17 -4.09 4.36
C SER A 212 10.11 -3.03 4.89
N PRO A 213 10.83 -2.30 4.04
CA PRO A 213 11.62 -1.16 4.47
C PRO A 213 10.77 -0.09 5.18
N LEU A 214 11.39 0.62 6.11
CA LEU A 214 10.81 1.82 6.70
C LEU A 214 10.61 2.89 5.61
N LEU A 215 9.44 3.49 5.59
CA LEU A 215 9.14 4.59 4.68
C LEU A 215 9.96 5.85 5.03
N PRO A 216 10.49 6.57 4.05
CA PRO A 216 11.28 7.78 4.26
C PRO A 216 10.56 8.80 5.14
N GLY A 217 11.25 9.35 6.14
CA GLY A 217 10.69 10.34 7.05
C GLY A 217 9.66 9.81 8.07
N LEU A 218 9.36 8.51 8.07
CA LEU A 218 8.44 7.85 9.01
C LEU A 218 9.17 6.91 9.99
N CYS A 219 10.49 7.05 10.09
CA CYS A 219 11.29 6.41 11.13
C CYS A 219 11.12 7.16 12.46
N PRO A 220 11.14 6.46 13.61
CA PRO A 220 11.23 7.12 14.90
C PRO A 220 12.50 7.99 14.93
N GLN A 221 12.38 9.23 15.32
CA GLN A 221 13.55 10.04 15.63
C GLN A 221 14.22 9.42 16.87
N PRO A 222 15.53 9.16 16.87
CA PRO A 222 16.20 8.73 18.09
C PRO A 222 16.01 9.80 19.14
N GLN A 223 15.28 9.48 20.22
CA GLN A 223 15.22 10.35 21.38
C GLN A 223 16.54 10.13 22.13
N PHE A 224 17.48 11.04 21.97
CA PHE A 224 18.61 11.14 22.89
C PHE A 224 18.07 11.73 24.18
N SER A 225 17.83 10.90 25.19
CA SER A 225 17.73 11.37 26.58
C SER A 225 19.14 11.68 27.03
N LEU A 226 19.47 12.94 27.27
CA LEU A 226 20.64 13.41 28.00
C LEU A 226 20.47 13.12 29.49
#